data_4887b68319afe01fec9c80f4adf3cd83
#
_entry.id   4887b68319afe01fec9c80f4adf3cd83
#
_cell.length_a   1.000
_cell.length_b   1.000
_cell.length_c   1.000
_cell.angle_alpha   90.00
_cell.angle_beta   90.00
_cell.angle_gamma   90.00
#
_symmetry.space_group_name_H-M   'P 1'
#
loop_
_entity.id
_entity.type
_entity.pdbx_description
1 polymer ?
#
loop_
_entity_poly.entity_id
_entity_poly.type
_entity_poly.pdbx_seq_one_letter_code
_entity_poly.pdbx_strand_id
1 'polypeptide(L)'
;MSIRTALACALAAALAGCQAGPASTGPRPSSATATPSAASLTLRGAATYLERIKMPPGASLRVEALDAASGAVLATTTMPDVAGPPIPFSIALPANTGATNGFALRATLLGPQGEPWFETPAPVAATPGGDAVEIRMRRVANPATPAPVASDDSIAHWECGELGVMSRYQADPSRVRLSFNGHALELPIARSASGARYADARGNEFWTKGATGTFALVGEARRDCVQAAQPSPWNAALLRGVAFRAVGNEPGWYAEIAGEPPMLDANLDYGERQLRVPLRAASNGYESTDAATPVRLRIERRLCEDGMSGQRFEAVVALESGGATYRGCGAWLQD
;
A
#
# COMPACT_ATOMS: atom_id res chain seq x y z
N MET A 1 -39.16 -23.23 40.91
CA MET A 1 -40.25 -24.09 40.39
C MET A 1 -39.68 -24.83 39.21
N SER A 2 -39.12 -25.85 39.49
CA SER A 2 -38.99 -27.28 39.12
C SER A 2 -39.79 -27.68 37.89
N ILE A 3 -39.15 -28.34 36.92
CA ILE A 3 -39.47 -29.75 36.56
C ILE A 3 -38.35 -30.28 35.64
N ARG A 4 -37.72 -31.33 36.12
CA ARG A 4 -36.85 -32.28 35.43
C ARG A 4 -37.72 -33.33 34.77
N THR A 5 -37.34 -33.84 33.58
CA THR A 5 -37.72 -35.20 33.21
C THR A 5 -36.61 -35.86 32.39
N ALA A 6 -36.06 -36.92 32.94
CA ALA A 6 -35.18 -37.90 32.34
C ALA A 6 -35.99 -39.17 32.01
N LEU A 7 -35.65 -39.86 30.90
CA LEU A 7 -35.99 -41.29 30.67
C LEU A 7 -35.04 -41.75 29.55
N ALA A 8 -34.10 -42.56 29.70
CA ALA A 8 -33.76 -43.92 30.07
C ALA A 8 -34.14 -44.99 29.04
N CYS A 9 -33.08 -45.69 28.57
CA CYS A 9 -32.91 -47.09 28.18
C CYS A 9 -33.79 -47.76 27.10
N ALA A 10 -33.10 -48.37 26.14
CA ALA A 10 -33.19 -49.83 25.95
C ALA A 10 -32.09 -50.42 25.04
N LEU A 11 -31.30 -51.33 25.62
CA LEU A 11 -30.43 -52.30 24.93
C LEU A 11 -31.31 -53.35 24.26
N ALA A 12 -30.90 -53.81 23.03
CA ALA A 12 -31.28 -55.13 22.55
C ALA A 12 -30.09 -55.72 21.75
N ALA A 13 -29.48 -56.74 22.32
CA ALA A 13 -28.52 -57.62 21.70
C ALA A 13 -29.30 -58.76 21.04
N ALA A 14 -28.94 -59.14 19.82
CA ALA A 14 -29.32 -60.45 19.24
C ALA A 14 -28.13 -61.02 18.47
N LEU A 15 -27.82 -62.28 18.87
CA LEU A 15 -26.75 -63.14 18.45
C LEU A 15 -27.14 -63.95 17.17
N ALA A 16 -26.09 -64.31 16.40
CA ALA A 16 -25.86 -65.58 15.71
C ALA A 16 -26.53 -65.82 14.34
N GLY A 17 -25.69 -66.23 13.40
CA GLY A 17 -26.06 -66.93 12.18
C GLY A 17 -24.86 -67.09 11.23
N CYS A 18 -23.99 -68.08 11.50
CA CYS A 18 -23.04 -68.61 10.51
C CYS A 18 -23.79 -69.37 9.45
N GLN A 19 -23.64 -68.98 8.20
CA GLN A 19 -23.89 -69.88 7.03
C GLN A 19 -22.73 -69.76 6.05
N ALA A 20 -22.08 -70.92 5.87
CA ALA A 20 -21.10 -71.16 4.82
C ALA A 20 -21.81 -71.40 3.47
N GLY A 21 -21.55 -70.60 2.47
CA GLY A 21 -21.95 -70.74 1.08
C GLY A 21 -20.73 -70.88 0.15
N PRO A 22 -20.80 -71.58 -1.00
CA PRO A 22 -19.65 -72.09 -1.72
C PRO A 22 -18.85 -71.02 -2.48
N ALA A 23 -17.56 -71.30 -2.59
CA ALA A 23 -16.56 -70.51 -3.32
C ALA A 23 -16.94 -70.27 -4.77
N SER A 24 -17.14 -69.03 -5.17
CA SER A 24 -17.20 -68.61 -6.55
C SER A 24 -15.82 -68.11 -6.97
N THR A 25 -15.17 -68.86 -7.88
CA THR A 25 -13.92 -68.50 -8.55
C THR A 25 -14.18 -67.33 -9.50
N GLY A 26 -14.07 -66.10 -9.03
CA GLY A 26 -13.99 -64.85 -9.85
C GLY A 26 -12.54 -64.50 -10.15
N PRO A 27 -12.25 -63.91 -11.31
CA PRO A 27 -10.90 -63.59 -11.71
C PRO A 27 -10.28 -62.56 -10.77
N ARG A 28 -9.08 -62.85 -10.33
CA ARG A 28 -8.21 -62.01 -9.51
C ARG A 28 -8.01 -60.65 -10.19
N PRO A 29 -8.30 -59.51 -9.58
CA PRO A 29 -7.93 -58.23 -10.17
C PRO A 29 -6.41 -58.16 -10.26
N SER A 30 -5.91 -57.96 -11.47
CA SER A 30 -4.51 -57.64 -11.75
C SER A 30 -4.09 -56.49 -10.89
N SER A 31 -3.06 -56.67 -10.08
CA SER A 31 -2.37 -55.60 -9.39
C SER A 31 -1.92 -54.57 -10.43
N ALA A 32 -2.62 -53.47 -10.51
CA ALA A 32 -2.13 -52.30 -11.24
C ALA A 32 -0.78 -51.93 -10.63
N THR A 33 0.29 -52.14 -11.35
CA THR A 33 1.62 -51.69 -11.04
C THR A 33 1.52 -50.17 -10.92
N ALA A 34 1.61 -49.63 -9.70
CA ALA A 34 1.71 -48.19 -9.47
C ALA A 34 2.97 -47.73 -10.20
N THR A 35 2.77 -46.98 -11.26
CA THR A 35 3.87 -46.26 -11.94
C THR A 35 4.57 -45.45 -10.88
N PRO A 36 5.91 -45.52 -10.71
CA PRO A 36 6.60 -44.73 -9.74
C PRO A 36 6.34 -43.26 -10.08
N SER A 37 5.70 -42.56 -9.17
CA SER A 37 5.53 -41.10 -9.24
C SER A 37 6.94 -40.52 -9.34
N ALA A 38 7.26 -39.94 -10.49
CA ALA A 38 8.55 -39.29 -10.69
C ALA A 38 8.72 -38.25 -9.57
N ALA A 39 9.83 -38.35 -8.83
CA ALA A 39 10.13 -37.48 -7.71
C ALA A 39 10.13 -36.03 -8.20
N SER A 40 9.11 -35.25 -7.83
CA SER A 40 9.05 -33.84 -8.15
C SER A 40 10.03 -33.09 -7.27
N LEU A 41 10.91 -32.31 -7.88
CA LEU A 41 11.77 -31.38 -7.16
C LEU A 41 10.92 -30.21 -6.65
N THR A 42 11.16 -29.77 -5.43
CA THR A 42 10.38 -28.67 -4.83
C THR A 42 11.32 -27.57 -4.38
N LEU A 43 11.01 -26.33 -4.77
CA LEU A 43 11.64 -25.12 -4.25
C LEU A 43 10.69 -24.47 -3.24
N ARG A 44 11.25 -23.95 -2.13
CA ARG A 44 10.49 -23.32 -1.04
C ARG A 44 11.07 -21.97 -0.69
N GLY A 45 10.22 -21.07 -0.19
CA GLY A 45 10.66 -19.76 0.25
C GLY A 45 9.55 -18.91 0.82
N ALA A 46 9.89 -17.64 1.02
CA ALA A 46 8.94 -16.60 1.41
C ALA A 46 9.17 -15.33 0.58
N ALA A 47 8.09 -14.71 0.12
CA ALA A 47 8.11 -13.44 -0.55
C ALA A 47 7.83 -12.31 0.46
N THR A 48 8.66 -11.25 0.43
CA THR A 48 8.58 -10.11 1.35
C THR A 48 8.60 -8.78 0.59
N TYR A 49 8.05 -7.73 1.20
CA TYR A 49 8.16 -6.34 0.77
C TYR A 49 8.18 -5.44 2.02
N LEU A 50 8.65 -4.20 1.89
CA LEU A 50 8.87 -3.33 3.06
C LEU A 50 7.67 -2.46 3.41
N GLU A 51 6.79 -2.19 2.45
CA GLU A 51 5.67 -1.27 2.60
C GLU A 51 4.59 -1.86 3.52
N ARG A 52 4.10 -1.05 4.45
CA ARG A 52 3.00 -1.43 5.35
C ARG A 52 1.66 -1.15 4.68
N ILE A 53 1.20 -2.10 3.87
CA ILE A 53 -0.13 -2.03 3.24
C ILE A 53 -1.00 -3.18 3.73
N LYS A 54 -2.28 -2.89 3.94
CA LYS A 54 -3.27 -3.94 4.21
C LYS A 54 -3.63 -4.61 2.89
N MET A 55 -3.45 -5.93 2.81
CA MET A 55 -3.89 -6.68 1.63
C MET A 55 -5.42 -6.71 1.54
N PRO A 56 -5.99 -6.29 0.40
CA PRO A 56 -7.41 -6.48 0.16
C PRO A 56 -7.72 -7.96 -0.17
N PRO A 57 -8.96 -8.41 0.04
CA PRO A 57 -9.40 -9.71 -0.44
C PRO A 57 -9.18 -9.85 -1.95
N GLY A 58 -8.76 -11.02 -2.41
CA GLY A 58 -8.48 -11.29 -3.83
C GLY A 58 -7.06 -10.95 -4.28
N ALA A 59 -6.21 -10.40 -3.42
CA ALA A 59 -4.78 -10.27 -3.73
C ALA A 59 -4.12 -11.65 -3.81
N SER A 60 -3.21 -11.86 -4.77
CA SER A 60 -2.57 -13.16 -5.00
C SER A 60 -1.06 -13.04 -5.23
N LEU A 61 -0.31 -14.05 -4.81
CA LEU A 61 1.13 -14.14 -5.10
C LEU A 61 1.36 -15.15 -6.21
N ARG A 62 1.97 -14.73 -7.30
CA ARG A 62 2.48 -15.60 -8.36
C ARG A 62 3.98 -15.78 -8.19
N VAL A 63 4.43 -17.04 -8.19
CA VAL A 63 5.86 -17.39 -8.14
C VAL A 63 6.18 -18.23 -9.37
N GLU A 64 7.26 -17.86 -10.05
CA GLU A 64 7.77 -18.54 -11.23
C GLU A 64 9.18 -19.08 -10.94
N ALA A 65 9.39 -20.36 -11.30
CA ALA A 65 10.71 -20.96 -11.33
C ALA A 65 11.26 -20.87 -12.75
N LEU A 66 12.46 -20.33 -12.86
CA LEU A 66 13.15 -20.05 -14.10
C LEU A 66 14.39 -20.93 -14.23
N ASP A 67 14.79 -21.29 -15.44
CA ASP A 67 16.14 -21.75 -15.73
C ASP A 67 17.10 -20.56 -15.55
N ALA A 68 18.13 -20.74 -14.73
CA ALA A 68 19.00 -19.64 -14.34
C ALA A 68 19.86 -19.09 -15.49
N ALA A 69 20.10 -19.88 -16.55
CA ALA A 69 20.90 -19.46 -17.69
C ALA A 69 20.07 -18.79 -18.77
N SER A 70 18.94 -19.39 -19.12
CA SER A 70 18.08 -18.93 -20.24
C SER A 70 17.00 -17.95 -19.80
N GLY A 71 16.64 -17.92 -18.50
CA GLY A 71 15.50 -17.18 -17.99
C GLY A 71 14.14 -17.78 -18.39
N ALA A 72 14.11 -18.96 -18.99
CA ALA A 72 12.87 -19.63 -19.39
C ALA A 72 12.05 -20.06 -18.17
N VAL A 73 10.73 -19.85 -18.21
CA VAL A 73 9.82 -20.27 -17.13
C VAL A 73 9.66 -21.80 -17.18
N LEU A 74 10.00 -22.47 -16.11
CA LEU A 74 9.94 -23.93 -15.95
C LEU A 74 8.67 -24.37 -15.22
N ALA A 75 8.23 -23.58 -14.24
CA ALA A 75 7.01 -23.81 -13.49
C ALA A 75 6.44 -22.50 -12.96
N THR A 76 5.14 -22.47 -12.70
CA THR A 76 4.44 -21.34 -12.10
C THR A 76 3.49 -21.85 -11.02
N THR A 77 3.44 -21.15 -9.88
CA THR A 77 2.41 -21.37 -8.86
C THR A 77 1.76 -20.03 -8.50
N THR A 78 0.48 -20.06 -8.14
CA THR A 78 -0.27 -18.87 -7.71
C THR A 78 -0.99 -19.20 -6.42
N MET A 79 -0.81 -18.36 -5.41
CA MET A 79 -1.47 -18.44 -4.11
C MET A 79 -2.49 -17.33 -4.02
N PRO A 80 -3.79 -17.63 -3.96
CA PRO A 80 -4.84 -16.65 -3.78
C PRO A 80 -4.92 -16.15 -2.34
N ASP A 81 -5.59 -15.01 -2.15
CA ASP A 81 -6.00 -14.45 -0.85
C ASP A 81 -4.86 -14.30 0.17
N VAL A 82 -3.72 -13.79 -0.29
CA VAL A 82 -2.56 -13.59 0.59
C VAL A 82 -2.79 -12.46 1.59
N ALA A 83 -2.45 -12.69 2.86
CA ALA A 83 -2.71 -11.75 3.95
C ALA A 83 -1.63 -10.65 4.11
N GLY A 84 -0.41 -10.89 3.65
CA GLY A 84 0.73 -9.96 3.77
C GLY A 84 2.05 -10.67 4.02
N PRO A 85 3.18 -9.91 4.03
CA PRO A 85 4.51 -10.49 4.19
C PRO A 85 4.77 -10.94 5.65
N PRO A 86 5.62 -11.99 5.83
CA PRO A 86 6.19 -12.85 4.80
C PRO A 86 5.16 -13.83 4.22
N ILE A 87 5.08 -13.94 2.90
CA ILE A 87 4.15 -14.84 2.20
C ILE A 87 4.89 -16.12 1.85
N PRO A 88 4.65 -17.24 2.55
CA PRO A 88 5.34 -18.50 2.29
C PRO A 88 4.85 -19.10 0.95
N PHE A 89 5.77 -19.75 0.22
CA PHE A 89 5.43 -20.43 -1.02
C PHE A 89 6.18 -21.75 -1.16
N SER A 90 5.62 -22.61 -2.03
CA SER A 90 6.24 -23.84 -2.48
C SER A 90 5.91 -24.05 -3.94
N ILE A 91 6.90 -24.32 -4.77
CA ILE A 91 6.74 -24.57 -6.20
C ILE A 91 7.35 -25.93 -6.59
N ALA A 92 6.54 -26.79 -7.18
CA ALA A 92 6.97 -28.09 -7.68
C ALA A 92 7.48 -27.94 -9.11
N LEU A 93 8.64 -28.52 -9.38
CA LEU A 93 9.23 -28.56 -10.70
C LEU A 93 8.87 -29.89 -11.37
N PRO A 94 8.62 -29.90 -12.70
CA PRO A 94 8.45 -31.13 -13.46
C PRO A 94 9.68 -32.05 -13.32
N ALA A 95 9.46 -33.37 -13.22
CA ALA A 95 10.53 -34.35 -12.99
C ALA A 95 11.63 -34.35 -14.07
N ASN A 96 11.31 -33.87 -15.27
CA ASN A 96 12.23 -33.84 -16.42
C ASN A 96 12.87 -32.45 -16.60
N THR A 97 12.82 -31.60 -15.59
CA THR A 97 13.40 -30.25 -15.66
C THR A 97 14.94 -30.36 -15.61
N GLY A 98 15.55 -30.54 -16.78
CA GLY A 98 17.00 -30.59 -16.95
C GLY A 98 17.65 -29.21 -16.85
N ALA A 99 17.51 -28.54 -15.72
CA ALA A 99 18.27 -27.30 -15.49
C ALA A 99 19.72 -27.65 -15.18
N THR A 100 20.57 -27.64 -16.19
CA THR A 100 22.02 -27.87 -16.07
C THR A 100 22.74 -26.76 -15.33
N ASN A 101 22.11 -25.58 -15.19
CA ASN A 101 22.74 -24.36 -14.67
C ASN A 101 22.05 -23.79 -13.40
N GLY A 102 21.21 -24.59 -12.72
CA GLY A 102 20.48 -24.17 -11.53
C GLY A 102 19.14 -23.49 -11.82
N PHE A 103 18.46 -23.08 -10.75
CA PHE A 103 17.14 -22.47 -10.80
C PHE A 103 17.19 -21.04 -10.26
N ALA A 104 16.31 -20.19 -10.75
CA ALA A 104 16.06 -18.89 -10.19
C ALA A 104 14.55 -18.69 -9.96
N LEU A 105 14.18 -17.91 -8.96
CA LEU A 105 12.80 -17.62 -8.59
C LEU A 105 12.48 -16.16 -8.84
N ARG A 106 11.30 -15.90 -9.37
CA ARG A 106 10.68 -14.59 -9.49
C ARG A 106 9.29 -14.63 -8.87
N ALA A 107 8.96 -13.61 -8.06
CA ALA A 107 7.66 -13.46 -7.43
C ALA A 107 7.01 -12.16 -7.88
N THR A 108 5.70 -12.20 -8.08
CA THR A 108 4.86 -11.03 -8.38
C THR A 108 3.63 -11.07 -7.50
N LEU A 109 3.43 -10.04 -6.70
CA LEU A 109 2.21 -9.83 -5.94
C LEU A 109 1.21 -9.08 -6.82
N LEU A 110 0.05 -9.67 -7.01
CA LEU A 110 -1.02 -9.16 -7.86
C LEU A 110 -2.16 -8.63 -6.97
N GLY A 111 -2.71 -7.49 -7.36
CA GLY A 111 -3.93 -6.96 -6.79
C GLY A 111 -5.18 -7.75 -7.22
N PRO A 112 -6.38 -7.40 -6.67
CA PRO A 112 -7.62 -8.14 -6.91
C PRO A 112 -8.07 -8.22 -8.37
N GLN A 113 -7.61 -7.29 -9.22
CA GLN A 113 -7.91 -7.26 -10.65
C GLN A 113 -6.80 -7.88 -11.51
N GLY A 114 -5.79 -8.49 -10.86
CA GLY A 114 -4.66 -9.12 -11.53
C GLY A 114 -3.53 -8.15 -11.93
N GLU A 115 -3.62 -6.90 -11.53
CA GLU A 115 -2.59 -5.89 -11.74
C GLU A 115 -1.38 -6.14 -10.83
N PRO A 116 -0.14 -6.02 -11.35
CA PRO A 116 1.06 -6.24 -10.53
C PRO A 116 1.30 -5.06 -9.57
N TRP A 117 1.42 -5.37 -8.27
CA TRP A 117 1.71 -4.40 -7.22
C TRP A 117 3.17 -4.41 -6.79
N PHE A 118 3.74 -5.61 -6.67
CA PHE A 118 5.15 -5.80 -6.32
C PHE A 118 5.75 -6.90 -7.16
N GLU A 119 7.02 -6.76 -7.49
CA GLU A 119 7.77 -7.77 -8.24
C GLU A 119 9.21 -7.91 -7.74
N THR A 120 9.80 -9.03 -8.03
CA THR A 120 11.22 -9.28 -7.78
C THR A 120 12.06 -8.46 -8.76
N PRO A 121 12.94 -7.54 -8.30
CA PRO A 121 13.77 -6.72 -9.20
C PRO A 121 14.71 -7.52 -10.09
N ALA A 122 15.21 -8.64 -9.56
CA ALA A 122 16.03 -9.62 -10.29
C ALA A 122 15.77 -11.02 -9.75
N PRO A 123 15.72 -12.06 -10.60
CA PRO A 123 15.52 -13.43 -10.14
C PRO A 123 16.51 -13.87 -9.07
N VAL A 124 16.04 -14.59 -8.06
CA VAL A 124 16.85 -15.05 -6.92
C VAL A 124 17.21 -16.52 -7.12
N ALA A 125 18.50 -16.85 -7.03
CA ALA A 125 18.99 -18.22 -7.17
C ALA A 125 18.34 -19.16 -6.14
N ALA A 126 17.99 -20.37 -6.54
CA ALA A 126 17.36 -21.39 -5.71
C ALA A 126 17.88 -22.78 -6.01
N THR A 127 17.98 -23.63 -4.96
CA THR A 127 18.43 -25.02 -5.07
C THR A 127 17.32 -25.95 -4.56
N PRO A 128 16.90 -26.96 -5.32
CA PRO A 128 15.92 -27.95 -4.85
C PRO A 128 16.43 -28.70 -3.62
N GLY A 129 15.58 -28.81 -2.59
CA GLY A 129 15.97 -29.43 -1.33
C GLY A 129 16.95 -28.62 -0.47
N GLY A 130 17.38 -27.45 -0.93
CA GLY A 130 18.18 -26.50 -0.14
C GLY A 130 17.36 -25.66 0.83
N ASP A 131 18.01 -24.64 1.40
CA ASP A 131 17.38 -23.69 2.32
C ASP A 131 16.22 -22.93 1.66
N ALA A 132 15.25 -22.50 2.47
CA ALA A 132 14.15 -21.68 2.00
C ALA A 132 14.64 -20.31 1.51
N VAL A 133 14.23 -19.91 0.31
CA VAL A 133 14.70 -18.68 -0.33
C VAL A 133 13.84 -17.49 0.11
N GLU A 134 14.45 -16.41 0.56
CA GLU A 134 13.76 -15.13 0.76
C GLU A 134 13.77 -14.31 -0.54
N ILE A 135 12.60 -13.98 -1.05
CA ILE A 135 12.43 -13.13 -2.22
C ILE A 135 11.95 -11.77 -1.76
N ARG A 136 12.80 -10.76 -1.87
CA ARG A 136 12.41 -9.37 -1.60
C ARG A 136 11.86 -8.74 -2.86
N MET A 137 10.55 -8.45 -2.83
CA MET A 137 9.85 -7.74 -3.89
C MET A 137 9.95 -6.23 -3.68
N ARG A 138 9.89 -5.49 -4.78
CA ARG A 138 9.73 -4.03 -4.80
C ARG A 138 8.43 -3.67 -5.49
N ARG A 139 7.87 -2.53 -5.10
CA ARG A 139 6.67 -2.01 -5.74
C ARG A 139 6.90 -1.88 -7.24
N VAL A 140 5.98 -2.42 -8.04
CA VAL A 140 5.97 -2.18 -9.48
C VAL A 140 5.66 -0.71 -9.66
N ALA A 141 6.62 0.04 -10.18
CA ALA A 141 6.30 1.32 -10.78
C ALA A 141 5.33 0.98 -11.92
N ASN A 142 4.08 1.46 -11.79
CA ASN A 142 3.07 1.25 -12.83
C ASN A 142 3.76 1.53 -14.18
N PRO A 143 3.75 0.57 -15.17
CA PRO A 143 4.47 0.77 -16.41
C PRO A 143 3.99 2.11 -16.95
N ALA A 144 4.93 3.03 -16.98
CA ALA A 144 4.71 4.42 -17.26
C ALA A 144 3.56 4.61 -18.26
N THR A 145 2.48 5.21 -17.81
CA THR A 145 1.93 6.26 -18.67
C THR A 145 3.15 7.04 -19.16
N PRO A 146 3.45 7.08 -20.47
CA PRO A 146 4.62 7.78 -20.97
C PRO A 146 4.62 9.13 -20.29
N ALA A 147 5.77 9.51 -19.72
CA ALA A 147 5.90 10.76 -18.98
C ALA A 147 5.16 11.79 -19.82
N PRO A 148 4.08 12.42 -19.31
CA PRO A 148 3.32 13.33 -20.14
C PRO A 148 4.34 14.32 -20.67
N VAL A 149 4.49 14.35 -22.00
CA VAL A 149 5.19 15.46 -22.65
C VAL A 149 4.48 16.65 -22.09
N ALA A 150 5.19 17.50 -21.35
CA ALA A 150 4.61 18.58 -20.58
C ALA A 150 3.68 19.39 -21.49
N SER A 151 2.42 19.00 -21.56
CA SER A 151 1.38 19.86 -22.08
C SER A 151 1.15 20.93 -21.01
N ASP A 152 0.99 22.16 -21.41
CA ASP A 152 0.60 23.25 -20.53
C ASP A 152 -0.45 22.72 -19.53
N ASP A 153 -0.18 22.88 -18.21
CA ASP A 153 -1.00 22.41 -17.09
C ASP A 153 -1.03 20.89 -16.78
N SER A 154 -0.06 20.10 -17.22
CA SER A 154 -0.01 18.70 -16.78
C SER A 154 0.33 18.60 -15.28
N ILE A 155 -0.56 17.89 -14.53
CA ILE A 155 -0.37 17.60 -13.11
C ILE A 155 0.19 16.18 -12.96
N ALA A 156 1.24 16.02 -12.14
CA ALA A 156 1.73 14.71 -11.73
C ALA A 156 1.86 14.63 -10.20
N HIS A 157 1.67 13.44 -9.66
CA HIS A 157 1.79 13.17 -8.23
C HIS A 157 3.04 12.35 -7.96
N TRP A 158 3.70 12.62 -6.85
CA TRP A 158 4.97 12.02 -6.49
C TRP A 158 4.99 11.64 -5.00
N GLU A 159 5.58 10.51 -4.68
CA GLU A 159 5.98 10.13 -3.34
C GLU A 159 7.49 10.35 -3.22
N CYS A 160 7.91 11.36 -2.43
CA CYS A 160 9.30 11.71 -2.18
C CYS A 160 9.66 11.36 -0.73
N GLY A 161 10.02 10.10 -0.47
CA GLY A 161 10.04 9.56 0.89
C GLY A 161 8.63 9.61 1.49
N GLU A 162 8.49 10.18 2.68
CA GLU A 162 7.18 10.37 3.34
C GLU A 162 6.40 11.58 2.80
N LEU A 163 7.00 12.39 1.92
CA LEU A 163 6.41 13.63 1.43
C LEU A 163 5.66 13.41 0.12
N GLY A 164 4.36 13.66 0.10
CA GLY A 164 3.55 13.68 -1.12
C GLY A 164 3.66 15.02 -1.84
N VAL A 165 4.25 15.03 -3.02
CA VAL A 165 4.45 16.23 -3.84
C VAL A 165 3.53 16.18 -5.07
N MET A 166 2.87 17.29 -5.38
CA MET A 166 2.15 17.48 -6.63
C MET A 166 2.94 18.48 -7.49
N SER A 167 3.25 18.12 -8.71
CA SER A 167 3.89 18.98 -9.68
C SER A 167 2.91 19.43 -10.75
N ARG A 168 2.91 20.73 -11.06
CA ARG A 168 2.21 21.33 -12.19
C ARG A 168 3.24 22.00 -13.09
N TYR A 169 3.33 21.56 -14.32
CA TYR A 169 4.29 22.07 -15.28
C TYR A 169 3.68 23.22 -16.10
N GLN A 170 4.50 24.24 -16.35
CA GLN A 170 4.18 25.35 -17.22
C GLN A 170 5.23 25.43 -18.34
N ALA A 171 4.81 25.61 -19.57
CA ALA A 171 5.72 25.61 -20.71
C ALA A 171 6.39 26.98 -20.93
N ASP A 172 5.67 28.08 -20.73
CA ASP A 172 6.19 29.43 -20.99
C ASP A 172 5.83 30.40 -19.83
N PRO A 173 6.83 30.92 -19.07
CA PRO A 173 8.22 30.42 -19.01
C PRO A 173 8.29 29.03 -18.39
N SER A 174 9.24 28.22 -18.91
CA SER A 174 9.37 26.83 -18.46
C SER A 174 9.70 26.73 -16.98
N ARG A 175 8.73 26.29 -16.18
CA ARG A 175 8.82 26.12 -14.73
C ARG A 175 7.96 24.98 -14.24
N VAL A 176 8.19 24.55 -12.99
CA VAL A 176 7.31 23.65 -12.26
C VAL A 176 6.83 24.33 -10.97
N ARG A 177 5.53 24.25 -10.70
CA ARG A 177 4.97 24.57 -9.40
C ARG A 177 4.79 23.26 -8.62
N LEU A 178 5.41 23.18 -7.47
CA LEU A 178 5.33 22.04 -6.54
C LEU A 178 4.44 22.41 -5.37
N SER A 179 3.52 21.51 -5.00
CA SER A 179 2.65 21.68 -3.82
C SER A 179 2.81 20.48 -2.90
N PHE A 180 3.09 20.74 -1.63
CA PHE A 180 3.31 19.73 -0.59
C PHE A 180 3.04 20.33 0.80
N ASN A 181 2.27 19.65 1.64
CA ASN A 181 1.96 20.03 3.02
C ASN A 181 1.58 21.52 3.22
N GLY A 182 0.78 22.09 2.30
CA GLY A 182 0.40 23.51 2.33
C GLY A 182 1.46 24.46 1.76
N HIS A 183 2.66 23.98 1.42
CA HIS A 183 3.68 24.81 0.79
C HIS A 183 3.54 24.79 -0.74
N ALA A 184 3.83 25.91 -1.36
CA ALA A 184 4.00 26.05 -2.80
C ALA A 184 5.42 26.51 -3.12
N LEU A 185 6.06 25.85 -4.08
CA LEU A 185 7.42 26.18 -4.54
C LEU A 185 7.44 26.23 -6.06
N GLU A 186 7.86 27.33 -6.64
CA GLU A 186 8.08 27.44 -8.07
C GLU A 186 9.57 27.37 -8.40
N LEU A 187 9.91 26.48 -9.32
CA LEU A 187 11.28 26.28 -9.77
C LEU A 187 11.37 26.46 -11.30
N PRO A 188 12.28 27.29 -11.80
CA PRO A 188 12.55 27.42 -13.23
C PRO A 188 13.27 26.17 -13.75
N ILE A 189 13.13 25.91 -15.05
CA ILE A 189 13.90 24.87 -15.72
C ILE A 189 15.40 25.15 -15.60
N ALA A 190 16.16 24.10 -15.35
CA ALA A 190 17.62 24.16 -15.20
C ALA A 190 18.30 23.17 -16.16
N ARG A 191 19.57 23.44 -16.52
CA ARG A 191 20.32 22.55 -17.42
C ARG A 191 20.44 21.14 -16.81
N SER A 192 20.16 20.13 -17.62
CA SER A 192 20.30 18.72 -17.27
C SER A 192 20.90 17.93 -18.43
N ALA A 193 21.67 16.89 -18.14
CA ALA A 193 22.16 15.95 -19.14
C ALA A 193 21.09 14.96 -19.59
N SER A 194 20.10 14.68 -18.73
CA SER A 194 18.94 13.81 -19.04
C SER A 194 17.79 14.13 -18.08
N GLY A 195 16.56 13.83 -18.49
CA GLY A 195 15.35 14.15 -17.71
C GLY A 195 15.07 15.65 -17.66
N ALA A 196 14.09 16.05 -16.84
CA ALA A 196 13.72 17.43 -16.61
C ALA A 196 14.20 17.85 -15.21
N ARG A 197 15.03 18.89 -15.15
CA ARG A 197 15.58 19.43 -13.92
C ARG A 197 15.08 20.86 -13.72
N TYR A 198 14.55 21.13 -12.54
CA TYR A 198 14.08 22.42 -12.09
C TYR A 198 14.83 22.80 -10.82
N ALA A 199 15.41 24.01 -10.77
CA ALA A 199 16.19 24.40 -9.60
C ALA A 199 16.24 25.92 -9.46
N ASP A 200 16.32 26.39 -8.21
CA ASP A 200 16.53 27.81 -7.89
C ASP A 200 17.96 28.08 -7.38
N ALA A 201 18.28 29.36 -7.23
CA ALA A 201 19.58 29.79 -6.72
C ALA A 201 19.78 29.53 -5.22
N ARG A 202 18.73 29.14 -4.47
CA ARG A 202 18.79 28.83 -3.05
C ARG A 202 19.23 27.40 -2.79
N GLY A 203 19.15 26.52 -3.81
CA GLY A 203 19.51 25.10 -3.72
C GLY A 203 18.31 24.17 -3.64
N ASN A 204 17.07 24.67 -3.83
CA ASN A 204 15.94 23.80 -4.05
C ASN A 204 16.01 23.17 -5.44
N GLU A 205 15.71 21.90 -5.55
CA GLU A 205 15.79 21.16 -6.81
C GLU A 205 14.68 20.13 -6.90
N PHE A 206 14.08 20.02 -8.07
CA PHE A 206 13.24 18.91 -8.47
C PHE A 206 13.73 18.38 -9.82
N TRP A 207 14.16 17.14 -9.84
CA TRP A 207 14.65 16.48 -11.05
C TRP A 207 13.87 15.21 -11.30
N THR A 208 13.43 14.99 -12.52
CA THR A 208 12.62 13.82 -12.91
C THR A 208 13.16 13.17 -14.18
N LYS A 209 13.08 11.83 -14.21
CA LYS A 209 13.40 11.01 -15.37
C LYS A 209 12.42 9.84 -15.47
N GLY A 210 11.44 9.98 -16.37
CA GLY A 210 10.32 9.04 -16.42
C GLY A 210 9.51 9.08 -15.10
N ALA A 211 9.23 7.92 -14.55
CA ALA A 211 8.45 7.78 -13.30
C ALA A 211 9.30 7.91 -12.02
N THR A 212 10.57 8.28 -12.12
CA THR A 212 11.46 8.47 -10.96
C THR A 212 12.03 9.88 -10.93
N GLY A 213 12.51 10.31 -9.78
CA GLY A 213 13.10 11.63 -9.63
C GLY A 213 13.76 11.83 -8.27
N THR A 214 14.18 13.06 -8.01
CA THR A 214 14.66 13.49 -6.70
C THR A 214 14.07 14.85 -6.35
N PHE A 215 13.87 15.08 -5.06
CA PHE A 215 13.43 16.35 -4.52
C PHE A 215 14.35 16.79 -3.40
N ALA A 216 14.88 18.00 -3.48
CA ALA A 216 15.74 18.59 -2.48
C ALA A 216 15.20 19.97 -2.10
N LEU A 217 15.06 20.20 -0.80
CA LEU A 217 14.79 21.51 -0.21
C LEU A 217 16.04 22.00 0.50
N VAL A 218 16.26 23.32 0.47
CA VAL A 218 17.40 23.91 1.15
C VAL A 218 17.36 23.60 2.65
N GLY A 219 18.48 23.06 3.18
CA GLY A 219 18.60 22.67 4.58
C GLY A 219 17.99 21.32 4.93
N GLU A 220 17.50 20.56 3.95
CA GLU A 220 16.97 19.21 4.15
C GLU A 220 17.73 18.17 3.34
N ALA A 221 17.63 16.90 3.77
CA ALA A 221 18.17 15.79 3.01
C ALA A 221 17.42 15.62 1.67
N ARG A 222 18.15 15.31 0.60
CA ARG A 222 17.56 14.96 -0.70
C ARG A 222 16.72 13.70 -0.56
N ARG A 223 15.55 13.70 -1.17
CA ARG A 223 14.62 12.58 -1.20
C ARG A 223 14.54 11.98 -2.60
N ASP A 224 14.54 10.66 -2.68
CA ASP A 224 14.18 9.95 -3.90
C ASP A 224 12.65 10.01 -4.07
N CYS A 225 12.21 10.23 -5.31
CA CYS A 225 10.81 10.33 -5.67
C CYS A 225 10.41 9.24 -6.65
N VAL A 226 9.21 8.73 -6.49
CA VAL A 226 8.53 7.88 -7.47
C VAL A 226 7.18 8.51 -7.82
N GLN A 227 6.78 8.39 -9.09
CA GLN A 227 5.50 8.90 -9.53
C GLN A 227 4.37 8.08 -8.90
N ALA A 228 3.39 8.76 -8.31
CA ALA A 228 2.23 8.16 -7.67
C ALA A 228 1.00 8.25 -8.59
N ALA A 229 0.15 7.22 -8.53
CA ALA A 229 -1.10 7.21 -9.28
C ALA A 229 -2.17 8.15 -8.70
N GLN A 230 -2.07 8.45 -7.40
CA GLN A 230 -3.04 9.26 -6.67
C GLN A 230 -2.33 10.40 -5.93
N PRO A 231 -3.01 11.54 -5.72
CA PRO A 231 -2.49 12.61 -4.89
C PRO A 231 -2.34 12.15 -3.43
N SER A 232 -1.37 12.72 -2.72
CA SER A 232 -1.31 12.59 -1.26
C SER A 232 -2.60 13.15 -0.62
N PRO A 233 -2.94 12.78 0.63
CA PRO A 233 -4.11 13.34 1.32
C PRO A 233 -4.12 14.88 1.37
N TRP A 234 -2.95 15.51 1.46
CA TRP A 234 -2.79 16.97 1.45
C TRP A 234 -3.08 17.56 0.07
N ASN A 235 -2.53 16.97 -0.97
CA ASN A 235 -2.76 17.41 -2.34
C ASN A 235 -4.19 17.11 -2.81
N ALA A 236 -4.77 16.00 -2.36
CA ALA A 236 -6.18 15.69 -2.61
C ALA A 236 -7.11 16.74 -1.95
N ALA A 237 -6.80 17.17 -0.73
CA ALA A 237 -7.53 18.24 -0.04
C ALA A 237 -7.42 19.58 -0.80
N LEU A 238 -6.20 19.96 -1.22
CA LEU A 238 -5.96 21.14 -2.04
C LEU A 238 -6.80 21.12 -3.33
N LEU A 239 -6.82 20.00 -4.03
CA LEU A 239 -7.60 19.84 -5.28
C LEU A 239 -9.12 19.93 -5.05
N ARG A 240 -9.61 19.59 -3.86
CA ARG A 240 -11.03 19.77 -3.48
C ARG A 240 -11.37 21.20 -3.01
N GLY A 241 -10.41 22.10 -2.97
CA GLY A 241 -10.63 23.47 -2.51
C GLY A 241 -10.64 23.60 -0.98
N VAL A 242 -10.06 22.67 -0.25
CA VAL A 242 -9.87 22.79 1.21
C VAL A 242 -8.91 23.95 1.49
N ALA A 243 -9.34 24.87 2.35
CA ALA A 243 -8.55 26.04 2.73
C ALA A 243 -7.51 25.71 3.81
N PHE A 244 -7.86 24.87 4.78
CA PHE A 244 -6.99 24.46 5.88
C PHE A 244 -7.17 22.99 6.19
N ARG A 245 -6.06 22.27 6.40
CA ARG A 245 -6.06 20.88 6.83
C ARG A 245 -5.17 20.71 8.06
N ALA A 246 -5.61 19.84 8.98
CA ALA A 246 -4.85 19.44 10.16
C ALA A 246 -4.91 17.93 10.36
N VAL A 247 -3.86 17.40 10.99
CA VAL A 247 -3.74 15.97 11.33
C VAL A 247 -3.12 15.81 12.71
N GLY A 248 -3.41 14.71 13.39
CA GLY A 248 -2.73 14.29 14.60
C GLY A 248 -2.79 12.79 14.75
N ASN A 249 -1.93 12.23 15.60
CA ASN A 249 -1.64 10.81 15.63
C ASN A 249 -2.24 10.07 16.82
N GLU A 250 -2.43 10.76 17.97
CA GLU A 250 -2.86 10.10 19.19
C GLU A 250 -3.96 10.88 19.95
N PRO A 251 -5.22 10.41 19.82
CA PRO A 251 -5.70 9.44 18.85
C PRO A 251 -5.54 9.94 17.42
N GLY A 252 -5.54 9.05 16.41
CA GLY A 252 -5.45 9.44 15.00
C GLY A 252 -6.66 10.26 14.57
N TRP A 253 -6.43 11.45 13.99
CA TRP A 253 -7.48 12.33 13.51
C TRP A 253 -7.02 13.21 12.34
N TYR A 254 -7.98 13.69 11.57
CA TYR A 254 -7.78 14.82 10.66
C TYR A 254 -8.99 15.74 10.66
N ALA A 255 -8.75 17.00 10.26
CA ALA A 255 -9.80 18.00 10.07
C ALA A 255 -9.51 18.83 8.82
N GLU A 256 -10.54 19.16 8.07
CA GLU A 256 -10.51 19.98 6.87
C GLU A 256 -11.52 21.13 6.99
N ILE A 257 -11.12 22.33 6.59
CA ILE A 257 -12.00 23.49 6.51
C ILE A 257 -12.11 23.91 5.05
N ALA A 258 -13.33 23.99 4.56
CA ALA A 258 -13.63 24.40 3.19
C ALA A 258 -14.94 25.20 3.11
N GLY A 259 -15.10 25.95 2.01
CA GLY A 259 -16.35 26.64 1.66
C GLY A 259 -16.50 28.02 2.30
N GLU A 260 -17.51 28.74 1.78
CA GLU A 260 -18.03 30.02 2.30
C GLU A 260 -19.54 29.95 2.40
N PRO A 261 -20.09 29.91 3.63
CA PRO A 261 -19.43 29.96 4.94
C PRO A 261 -18.57 28.70 5.21
N PRO A 262 -17.52 28.81 6.07
CA PRO A 262 -16.61 27.72 6.32
C PRO A 262 -17.29 26.56 7.03
N MET A 263 -17.03 25.35 6.54
CA MET A 263 -17.45 24.08 7.10
C MET A 263 -16.26 23.28 7.58
N LEU A 264 -16.37 22.68 8.75
CA LEU A 264 -15.44 21.68 9.24
C LEU A 264 -15.93 20.30 8.83
N ASP A 265 -15.06 19.54 8.18
CA ASP A 265 -15.13 18.09 8.06
C ASP A 265 -14.00 17.48 8.89
N ALA A 266 -14.31 16.67 9.89
CA ALA A 266 -13.30 16.03 10.73
C ALA A 266 -13.60 14.54 10.94
N ASN A 267 -12.53 13.78 10.97
CA ASN A 267 -12.54 12.36 11.27
C ASN A 267 -11.65 12.14 12.49
N LEU A 268 -12.23 11.68 13.57
CA LEU A 268 -11.61 11.58 14.89
C LEU A 268 -11.57 10.13 15.35
N ASP A 269 -10.72 9.85 16.35
CA ASP A 269 -10.63 8.55 17.02
C ASP A 269 -10.42 7.41 16.01
N TYR A 270 -9.41 7.57 15.12
CA TYR A 270 -9.09 6.60 14.05
C TYR A 270 -10.25 6.29 13.08
N GLY A 271 -11.22 7.23 12.95
CA GLY A 271 -12.37 7.09 12.05
C GLY A 271 -13.66 6.67 12.74
N GLU A 272 -13.66 6.43 14.02
CA GLU A 272 -14.85 6.04 14.77
C GLU A 272 -15.87 7.19 14.88
N ARG A 273 -15.39 8.44 14.87
CA ARG A 273 -16.24 9.62 14.99
C ARG A 273 -16.02 10.60 13.85
N GLN A 274 -17.08 10.90 13.14
CA GLN A 274 -17.08 11.90 12.06
C GLN A 274 -17.88 13.12 12.47
N LEU A 275 -17.37 14.31 12.16
CA LEU A 275 -18.00 15.59 12.41
C LEU A 275 -18.13 16.37 11.12
N ARG A 276 -19.28 17.01 10.92
CA ARG A 276 -19.47 17.99 9.88
C ARG A 276 -20.29 19.14 10.45
N VAL A 277 -19.64 20.29 10.69
CA VAL A 277 -20.29 21.42 11.37
C VAL A 277 -19.93 22.75 10.70
N PRO A 278 -20.91 23.69 10.63
CA PRO A 278 -20.64 25.04 10.16
C PRO A 278 -19.79 25.79 11.19
N LEU A 279 -18.84 26.57 10.71
CA LEU A 279 -17.89 27.33 11.51
C LEU A 279 -18.12 28.82 11.38
N ARG A 280 -17.65 29.55 12.39
CA ARG A 280 -17.38 30.99 12.34
C ARG A 280 -15.93 31.23 12.75
N ALA A 281 -15.35 32.32 12.23
CA ALA A 281 -14.03 32.74 12.65
C ALA A 281 -14.04 33.18 14.15
N ALA A 282 -12.98 32.82 14.85
CA ALA A 282 -12.70 33.25 16.22
C ALA A 282 -11.29 33.86 16.27
N SER A 283 -10.91 34.47 17.39
CA SER A 283 -9.63 35.19 17.53
C SER A 283 -8.40 34.34 17.19
N ASN A 284 -8.45 33.03 17.49
CA ASN A 284 -7.31 32.10 17.30
C ASN A 284 -7.74 30.84 16.51
N GLY A 285 -8.60 31.00 15.49
CA GLY A 285 -9.08 29.88 14.70
C GLY A 285 -10.57 29.94 14.40
N TYR A 286 -11.30 28.88 14.76
CA TYR A 286 -12.73 28.74 14.43
C TYR A 286 -13.52 28.12 15.57
N GLU A 287 -14.82 28.43 15.60
CA GLU A 287 -15.80 27.81 16.51
C GLU A 287 -17.03 27.36 15.71
N SER A 288 -17.67 26.26 16.12
CA SER A 288 -18.93 25.84 15.52
C SER A 288 -20.04 26.86 15.79
N THR A 289 -20.92 27.06 14.81
CA THR A 289 -22.16 27.84 15.00
C THR A 289 -23.32 26.95 15.45
N ASP A 290 -23.16 25.64 15.42
CA ASP A 290 -24.12 24.66 15.93
C ASP A 290 -23.92 24.43 17.43
N ALA A 291 -24.88 24.83 18.25
CA ALA A 291 -24.86 24.66 19.70
C ALA A 291 -24.99 23.17 20.13
N ALA A 292 -25.58 22.33 19.29
CA ALA A 292 -25.75 20.89 19.58
C ALA A 292 -24.42 20.14 19.40
N THR A 293 -23.51 20.67 18.59
CA THR A 293 -22.21 20.07 18.32
C THR A 293 -21.12 21.13 18.55
N PRO A 294 -20.79 21.43 19.81
CA PRO A 294 -19.78 22.43 20.13
C PRO A 294 -18.38 21.95 19.73
N VAL A 295 -17.75 22.72 18.87
CA VAL A 295 -16.38 22.50 18.39
C VAL A 295 -15.62 23.80 18.49
N ARG A 296 -14.37 23.72 18.97
CA ARG A 296 -13.42 24.81 18.92
C ARG A 296 -12.12 24.33 18.29
N LEU A 297 -11.70 24.99 17.23
CA LEU A 297 -10.43 24.73 16.53
C LEU A 297 -9.50 25.92 16.78
N ARG A 298 -8.43 25.70 17.54
CA ARG A 298 -7.37 26.68 17.75
C ARG A 298 -6.23 26.42 16.79
N ILE A 299 -5.76 27.47 16.12
CA ILE A 299 -4.68 27.40 15.13
C ILE A 299 -3.64 28.44 15.51
N GLU A 300 -2.45 27.98 15.83
CA GLU A 300 -1.31 28.85 16.15
C GLU A 300 -0.30 28.75 14.99
N ARG A 301 -0.02 29.89 14.31
CA ARG A 301 1.04 29.96 13.29
C ARG A 301 2.40 29.79 13.93
N ARG A 302 2.83 28.58 14.05
CA ARG A 302 4.11 28.18 14.61
C ARG A 302 4.52 26.84 13.99
N LEU A 303 5.82 26.72 13.68
CA LEU A 303 6.37 25.47 13.16
C LEU A 303 5.92 24.28 14.02
N CYS A 304 5.32 23.30 13.38
CA CYS A 304 4.87 22.04 13.97
C CYS A 304 5.58 20.89 13.24
N GLU A 305 6.20 20.01 13.99
CA GLU A 305 6.80 18.79 13.46
C GLU A 305 5.93 17.60 13.86
N ASP A 306 5.44 16.84 12.88
CA ASP A 306 4.64 15.65 13.13
C ASP A 306 5.50 14.54 13.70
N GLY A 307 5.13 14.03 14.87
CA GLY A 307 5.94 13.09 15.63
C GLY A 307 6.09 11.70 14.99
N MET A 308 5.23 11.34 14.03
CA MET A 308 5.32 10.05 13.33
C MET A 308 6.09 10.14 12.02
N SER A 309 5.78 11.14 11.20
CA SER A 309 6.39 11.31 9.87
C SER A 309 7.63 12.20 9.87
N GLY A 310 7.85 12.99 10.92
CA GLY A 310 8.87 14.03 10.95
C GLY A 310 8.61 15.20 9.98
N GLN A 311 7.43 15.23 9.35
CA GLN A 311 7.06 16.29 8.42
C GLN A 311 6.78 17.59 9.17
N ARG A 312 7.12 18.70 8.51
CA ARG A 312 6.95 20.04 9.07
C ARG A 312 5.74 20.73 8.47
N PHE A 313 5.01 21.43 9.33
CA PHE A 313 3.80 22.18 9.00
C PHE A 313 3.87 23.58 9.63
N GLU A 314 3.14 24.53 9.09
CA GLU A 314 3.22 25.92 9.52
C GLU A 314 2.35 26.26 10.73
N ALA A 315 1.50 25.31 11.21
CA ALA A 315 0.64 25.56 12.35
C ALA A 315 0.59 24.40 13.34
N VAL A 316 0.54 24.75 14.62
CA VAL A 316 0.11 23.88 15.71
C VAL A 316 -1.39 24.00 15.88
N VAL A 317 -2.07 22.86 16.02
CA VAL A 317 -3.53 22.79 16.05
C VAL A 317 -4.04 22.08 17.29
N ALA A 318 -5.12 22.60 17.88
CA ALA A 318 -5.89 21.92 18.90
C ALA A 318 -7.38 21.98 18.54
N LEU A 319 -8.01 20.83 18.37
CA LEU A 319 -9.43 20.65 18.13
C LEU A 319 -10.09 20.17 19.43
N GLU A 320 -11.04 20.92 19.96
CA GLU A 320 -11.84 20.57 21.13
C GLU A 320 -13.24 20.14 20.67
N SER A 321 -13.67 18.94 21.03
CA SER A 321 -15.01 18.41 20.72
C SER A 321 -15.39 17.29 21.67
N GLY A 322 -16.64 17.31 22.17
CA GLY A 322 -17.17 16.27 23.06
C GLY A 322 -16.38 16.06 24.35
N GLY A 323 -15.76 17.12 24.88
CA GLY A 323 -14.92 17.05 26.08
C GLY A 323 -13.49 16.55 25.86
N ALA A 324 -13.13 16.13 24.64
CA ALA A 324 -11.80 15.71 24.25
C ALA A 324 -11.04 16.85 23.53
N THR A 325 -9.70 16.81 23.60
CA THR A 325 -8.81 17.72 22.90
C THR A 325 -7.86 16.93 22.02
N TYR A 326 -7.91 17.17 20.73
CA TYR A 326 -7.06 16.57 19.69
C TYR A 326 -5.96 17.56 19.34
N ARG A 327 -4.70 17.14 19.47
CA ARG A 327 -3.53 17.96 19.18
C ARG A 327 -2.83 17.46 17.93
N GLY A 328 -2.27 18.36 17.13
CA GLY A 328 -1.57 17.99 15.92
C GLY A 328 -1.00 19.17 15.16
N CYS A 329 -0.66 18.92 13.90
CA CYS A 329 -0.09 19.87 12.98
C CYS A 329 -1.07 20.21 11.86
N GLY A 330 -0.96 21.40 11.28
CA GLY A 330 -1.81 21.82 10.19
C GLY A 330 -1.15 22.83 9.26
N ALA A 331 -1.77 23.00 8.10
CA ALA A 331 -1.34 23.97 7.09
C ALA A 331 -2.52 24.55 6.32
N TRP A 332 -2.38 25.79 5.88
CA TRP A 332 -3.23 26.39 4.88
C TRP A 332 -2.87 25.81 3.50
N LEU A 333 -3.85 25.48 2.70
CA LEU A 333 -3.65 24.83 1.39
C LEU A 333 -3.87 25.80 0.22
N GLN A 334 -4.53 26.92 0.50
CA GLN A 334 -4.80 27.96 -0.48
C GLN A 334 -4.14 29.25 0.01
N ASP A 335 -3.48 29.95 -0.90
CA ASP A 335 -2.87 31.28 -0.68
C ASP A 335 -3.95 32.37 -0.57
#